data_13c5e36fe6e1d5efc325f9dfcc530f92
#
_entry.id   13c5e36fe6e1d5efc325f9dfcc530f92
#
_cell.length_a   1.000
_cell.length_b   1.000
_cell.length_c   1.000
_cell.angle_alpha   90.00
_cell.angle_beta   90.00
_cell.angle_gamma   90.00
#
_symmetry.space_group_name_H-M   'P 1'
#
loop_
_entity.id
_entity.type
_entity.pdbx_description
1 polymer ?
#
loop_
_entity_poly.entity_id
_entity_poly.type
_entity_poly.pdbx_seq_one_letter_code
_entity_poly.pdbx_strand_id
1 'polypeptide(L)'
;MSYYMRNRIVHYLIHVVMISFLIVSLFPIGWMLFNSFKDNTQILSGKIMLNRAANDCLKLEVNGKHLLTYSADGGVTKFDKKTLSKLGHVSARTHATSFDSDKEYIWISSSVKGLIKADKHKLRIIKKYKYPLWGIDFSKIASTVTLSEGNRVWTAVEYKGLQKIVEFNKETNQFRRLIDIESELSPFAVRAMLVVGDTLWVGGNRGLLEVSLSTGKVRKTYVFKSDGVYAQVSSMARTGEKLFLGTSIGAYEFSVRSKSIIRKYSSASGLISDQINSITVSNNLALFGTNGGLSVLNLKTGRITNSANLFASLANGEIDPKKLVPAEVFCIAYDSGQVFVGTTRGRISVLDVLRNAVADSGSIDEGYVIVRWRNYVDMWRNIDFGLYLRNSLLICGIATLFAMILATLAAYSLSRFAFPGSKQFSLGILATQMIPAIMYLIPIYITFVKITDFTGIPIKGTHYGIILVYSAFFVPFSIWILRGFFAAIPMELEEAARIDGCSPFQVFWHIVLPLAVPGIIATGVYIFLTAWDELMFAWVLTNADTMTIPVGIRNFVGNYQNRFDLMMAAASVATIPVLILFFMLQKYIVKGLTAGAVKG
;
A
#
# COMPACT_ATOMS: atom_id res chain seq x y z
N MET A 1 19.09 -7.72 56.61
CA MET A 1 17.97 -7.40 55.74
C MET A 1 16.79 -8.29 56.13
N SER A 2 15.66 -7.74 56.64
CA SER A 2 14.53 -8.54 57.15
C SER A 2 13.97 -9.43 56.03
N TYR A 3 13.59 -10.69 56.37
CA TYR A 3 12.93 -11.64 55.46
C TYR A 3 11.76 -11.00 54.68
N TYR A 4 11.04 -10.11 55.32
CA TYR A 4 9.94 -9.33 54.75
C TYR A 4 10.39 -8.35 53.62
N MET A 5 11.55 -7.73 53.77
CA MET A 5 12.13 -6.83 52.74
C MET A 5 12.62 -7.60 51.52
N ARG A 6 13.22 -8.77 51.76
CA ARG A 6 13.71 -9.68 50.70
C ARG A 6 12.54 -10.18 49.83
N ASN A 7 11.42 -10.57 50.43
CA ASN A 7 10.23 -11.01 49.69
C ASN A 7 9.62 -9.87 48.88
N ARG A 8 9.54 -8.66 49.43
CA ARG A 8 9.06 -7.51 48.65
C ARG A 8 9.94 -7.20 47.43
N ILE A 9 11.26 -7.23 47.60
CA ILE A 9 12.19 -7.00 46.49
C ILE A 9 12.03 -8.08 45.41
N VAL A 10 11.90 -9.36 45.79
CA VAL A 10 11.64 -10.46 44.85
C VAL A 10 10.31 -10.23 44.08
N HIS A 11 9.25 -9.85 44.78
CA HIS A 11 7.96 -9.53 44.12
C HIS A 11 8.11 -8.36 43.15
N TYR A 12 8.80 -7.28 43.51
CA TYR A 12 9.05 -6.16 42.58
C TYR A 12 9.87 -6.59 41.36
N LEU A 13 10.93 -7.40 41.55
CA LEU A 13 11.73 -7.94 40.46
C LEU A 13 10.87 -8.81 39.51
N ILE A 14 10.05 -9.68 40.05
CA ILE A 14 9.13 -10.51 39.25
C ILE A 14 8.18 -9.62 38.42
N HIS A 15 7.58 -8.58 39.03
CA HIS A 15 6.71 -7.67 38.31
C HIS A 15 7.44 -6.89 37.21
N VAL A 16 8.66 -6.41 37.49
CA VAL A 16 9.49 -5.72 36.49
C VAL A 16 9.81 -6.63 35.32
N VAL A 17 10.20 -7.88 35.57
CA VAL A 17 10.48 -8.87 34.52
C VAL A 17 9.22 -9.18 33.72
N MET A 18 8.07 -9.39 34.37
CA MET A 18 6.79 -9.65 33.71
C MET A 18 6.34 -8.47 32.85
N ILE A 19 6.44 -7.24 33.36
CA ILE A 19 6.08 -6.03 32.61
C ILE A 19 7.03 -5.84 31.42
N SER A 20 8.34 -6.04 31.62
CA SER A 20 9.31 -5.95 30.53
C SER A 20 9.03 -6.97 29.43
N PHE A 21 8.73 -8.22 29.81
CA PHE A 21 8.34 -9.26 28.86
C PHE A 21 7.05 -8.90 28.11
N LEU A 22 6.04 -8.38 28.83
CA LEU A 22 4.78 -7.93 28.23
C LEU A 22 5.01 -6.81 27.21
N ILE A 23 5.84 -5.80 27.55
CA ILE A 23 6.18 -4.69 26.63
C ILE A 23 6.86 -5.24 25.37
N VAL A 24 7.86 -6.11 25.50
CA VAL A 24 8.57 -6.72 24.38
C VAL A 24 7.60 -7.53 23.51
N SER A 25 6.71 -8.31 24.11
CA SER A 25 5.74 -9.14 23.38
C SER A 25 4.66 -8.34 22.67
N LEU A 26 4.20 -7.22 23.25
CA LEU A 26 3.19 -6.34 22.65
C LEU A 26 3.79 -5.32 21.67
N PHE A 27 5.09 -5.09 21.71
CA PHE A 27 5.76 -4.09 20.87
C PHE A 27 5.49 -4.29 19.37
N PRO A 28 5.61 -5.50 18.76
CA PRO A 28 5.36 -5.69 17.35
C PRO A 28 3.91 -5.34 16.95
N ILE A 29 2.93 -5.69 17.78
CA ILE A 29 1.51 -5.39 17.55
C ILE A 29 1.26 -3.89 17.66
N GLY A 30 1.79 -3.27 18.72
CA GLY A 30 1.71 -1.82 18.90
C GLY A 30 2.40 -1.05 17.78
N TRP A 31 3.55 -1.55 17.31
CA TRP A 31 4.29 -0.99 16.20
C TRP A 31 3.53 -1.10 14.87
N MET A 32 2.89 -2.24 14.60
CA MET A 32 2.03 -2.45 13.43
C MET A 32 0.84 -1.48 13.45
N LEU A 33 0.11 -1.40 14.59
CA LEU A 33 -1.00 -0.47 14.76
C LEU A 33 -0.54 0.99 14.59
N PHE A 34 0.58 1.37 15.15
CA PHE A 34 1.13 2.71 15.02
C PHE A 34 1.49 3.05 13.56
N ASN A 35 2.12 2.10 12.85
CA ASN A 35 2.49 2.29 11.45
C ASN A 35 1.27 2.29 10.50
N SER A 36 0.16 1.67 10.88
CA SER A 36 -1.08 1.71 10.08
C SER A 36 -1.66 3.12 9.91
N PHE A 37 -1.27 4.06 10.77
CA PHE A 37 -1.66 5.48 10.69
C PHE A 37 -0.64 6.37 9.98
N LYS A 38 0.45 5.80 9.46
CA LYS A 38 1.47 6.52 8.68
C LYS A 38 1.22 6.41 7.19
N ASP A 39 1.85 7.28 6.41
CA ASP A 39 1.96 7.07 4.97
C ASP A 39 3.12 6.13 4.63
N ASN A 40 3.12 5.65 3.39
CA ASN A 40 4.12 4.68 2.93
C ASN A 40 5.56 5.23 2.99
N THR A 41 5.74 6.52 2.71
CA THR A 41 7.07 7.17 2.73
C THR A 41 7.61 7.29 4.15
N GLN A 42 6.74 7.56 5.13
CA GLN A 42 7.10 7.59 6.55
C GLN A 42 7.54 6.23 7.06
N ILE A 43 6.87 5.15 6.63
CA ILE A 43 7.23 3.78 7.00
C ILE A 43 8.59 3.41 6.41
N LEU A 44 8.78 3.65 5.11
CA LEU A 44 10.02 3.35 4.40
C LEU A 44 11.23 4.15 4.91
N SER A 45 11.00 5.37 5.41
CA SER A 45 12.07 6.20 5.98
C SER A 45 12.52 5.75 7.38
N GLY A 46 11.89 4.74 7.98
CA GLY A 46 12.24 4.17 9.29
C GLY A 46 12.01 5.12 10.47
N LYS A 47 11.30 6.23 10.28
CA LYS A 47 11.09 7.19 11.34
C LYS A 47 10.11 6.68 12.39
N ILE A 48 10.52 6.73 13.66
CA ILE A 48 9.76 6.19 14.79
C ILE A 48 8.48 7.02 15.05
N MET A 49 8.55 8.33 15.00
CA MET A 49 7.40 9.19 15.28
C MET A 49 6.54 9.42 14.04
N LEU A 50 5.24 9.67 14.25
CA LEU A 50 4.37 10.29 13.25
C LEU A 50 5.01 11.63 12.88
N ASN A 51 5.62 11.69 11.71
CA ASN A 51 6.21 12.94 11.26
C ASN A 51 5.09 13.95 11.08
N ARG A 52 5.42 15.16 11.37
CA ARG A 52 4.80 16.30 10.72
C ARG A 52 4.98 16.06 9.24
N ALA A 53 3.89 15.84 8.50
CA ALA A 53 3.96 15.43 7.12
C ALA A 53 4.71 16.48 6.33
N ALA A 54 5.92 16.15 5.95
CA ALA A 54 6.57 16.86 4.89
C ALA A 54 5.92 16.40 3.60
N ASN A 55 4.92 17.11 3.15
CA ASN A 55 4.24 16.82 1.90
C ASN A 55 5.14 17.20 0.74
N ASP A 56 5.40 16.25 -0.14
CA ASP A 56 6.15 16.53 -1.37
C ASP A 56 5.44 17.64 -2.15
N CYS A 57 6.20 18.62 -2.61
CA CYS A 57 5.68 19.68 -3.44
C CYS A 57 5.43 19.13 -4.85
N LEU A 58 4.17 18.89 -5.20
CA LEU A 58 3.81 18.34 -6.51
C LEU A 58 3.84 19.40 -7.62
N LYS A 59 3.53 20.65 -7.30
CA LYS A 59 3.52 21.78 -8.24
C LYS A 59 3.78 23.09 -7.52
N LEU A 60 4.50 23.97 -8.18
CA LEU A 60 4.68 25.38 -7.80
C LEU A 60 4.10 26.27 -8.89
N GLU A 61 3.48 27.36 -8.47
CA GLU A 61 2.96 28.37 -9.38
C GLU A 61 3.16 29.76 -8.81
N VAL A 62 3.73 30.66 -9.61
CA VAL A 62 3.86 32.07 -9.26
C VAL A 62 2.63 32.83 -9.76
N ASN A 63 1.96 33.55 -8.87
CA ASN A 63 0.81 34.39 -9.16
C ASN A 63 1.03 35.81 -8.61
N GLY A 64 1.62 36.65 -9.40
CA GLY A 64 1.97 38.02 -9.03
C GLY A 64 2.92 38.09 -7.82
N LYS A 65 2.43 38.62 -6.69
CA LYS A 65 3.20 38.71 -5.43
C LYS A 65 3.17 37.42 -4.60
N HIS A 66 2.48 36.38 -5.06
CA HIS A 66 2.24 35.16 -4.29
C HIS A 66 2.85 33.93 -4.97
N LEU A 67 3.26 32.98 -4.15
CA LEU A 67 3.66 31.64 -4.55
C LEU A 67 2.60 30.65 -4.05
N LEU A 68 2.04 29.86 -4.96
CA LEU A 68 1.13 28.78 -4.66
C LEU A 68 1.91 27.46 -4.71
N THR A 69 1.74 26.64 -3.68
CA THR A 69 2.33 25.32 -3.59
C THR A 69 1.23 24.28 -3.46
N TYR A 70 1.38 23.18 -4.17
CA TYR A 70 0.43 22.11 -4.22
C TYR A 70 1.07 20.84 -3.67
N SER A 71 0.43 20.25 -2.67
CA SER A 71 0.89 19.00 -2.07
C SER A 71 -0.24 17.98 -1.98
N ALA A 72 0.07 16.69 -2.09
CA ALA A 72 -0.92 15.64 -2.17
C ALA A 72 -1.86 15.58 -0.96
N ASP A 73 -1.31 15.69 0.24
CA ASP A 73 -2.05 15.59 1.48
C ASP A 73 -2.33 16.95 2.13
N GLY A 74 -1.44 17.91 1.91
CA GLY A 74 -1.56 19.25 2.45
C GLY A 74 -2.53 20.17 1.71
N GLY A 75 -2.84 19.88 0.44
CA GLY A 75 -3.66 20.75 -0.38
C GLY A 75 -2.89 21.89 -1.01
N VAL A 76 -3.47 23.09 -1.02
CA VAL A 76 -2.88 24.28 -1.63
C VAL A 76 -2.52 25.29 -0.55
N THR A 77 -1.26 25.71 -0.52
CA THR A 77 -0.78 26.76 0.39
C THR A 77 -0.32 27.97 -0.41
N LYS A 78 -0.69 29.14 0.05
CA LYS A 78 -0.32 30.44 -0.51
C LYS A 78 0.73 31.11 0.36
N PHE A 79 1.83 31.49 -0.25
CA PHE A 79 2.93 32.20 0.39
C PHE A 79 3.09 33.59 -0.21
N ASP A 80 3.63 34.51 0.57
CA ASP A 80 4.23 35.71 0.01
C ASP A 80 5.52 35.34 -0.74
N LYS A 81 5.65 35.81 -1.98
CA LYS A 81 6.77 35.43 -2.87
C LYS A 81 8.14 35.91 -2.35
N LYS A 82 8.19 37.04 -1.63
CA LYS A 82 9.44 37.64 -1.17
C LYS A 82 9.90 37.06 0.17
N THR A 83 8.97 36.90 1.10
CA THR A 83 9.29 36.51 2.48
C THR A 83 9.09 35.04 2.75
N LEU A 84 8.50 34.28 1.79
CA LEU A 84 8.05 32.90 1.95
C LEU A 84 7.17 32.66 3.18
N SER A 85 6.56 33.76 3.73
CA SER A 85 5.61 33.64 4.82
C SER A 85 4.26 33.12 4.34
N LYS A 86 3.65 32.22 5.11
CA LYS A 86 2.35 31.59 4.80
C LYS A 86 1.23 32.62 4.96
N LEU A 87 0.46 32.84 3.89
CA LEU A 87 -0.68 33.76 3.84
C LEU A 87 -2.03 33.07 3.95
N GLY A 88 -2.12 31.80 3.53
CA GLY A 88 -3.36 31.07 3.55
C GLY A 88 -3.19 29.63 3.12
N HIS A 89 -4.21 28.80 3.42
CA HIS A 89 -4.18 27.39 3.10
C HIS A 89 -5.59 26.86 2.83
N VAL A 90 -5.73 26.03 1.79
CA VAL A 90 -6.92 25.22 1.55
C VAL A 90 -6.54 23.74 1.68
N SER A 91 -7.06 23.13 2.74
CA SER A 91 -6.85 21.71 2.95
C SER A 91 -7.64 20.90 1.89
N ALA A 92 -6.94 20.10 1.16
CA ALA A 92 -7.59 19.21 0.21
C ALA A 92 -8.19 17.97 0.84
N ARG A 93 -8.20 17.76 2.19
CA ARG A 93 -8.76 16.56 2.90
C ARG A 93 -9.46 15.51 2.00
N THR A 94 -8.97 15.32 0.77
CA THR A 94 -9.69 14.75 -0.35
C THR A 94 -8.86 13.79 -1.15
N HIS A 95 -7.63 13.40 -0.70
CA HIS A 95 -6.69 12.64 -1.54
C HIS A 95 -6.54 13.27 -2.92
N ALA A 96 -6.12 14.49 -2.93
CA ALA A 96 -5.77 15.17 -4.16
C ALA A 96 -4.55 14.48 -4.77
N THR A 97 -4.69 14.10 -6.01
CA THR A 97 -3.66 13.38 -6.76
C THR A 97 -2.94 14.29 -7.74
N SER A 98 -3.63 15.33 -8.19
CA SER A 98 -3.11 16.28 -9.16
C SER A 98 -3.82 17.62 -9.05
N PHE A 99 -3.13 18.67 -9.46
CA PHE A 99 -3.61 20.05 -9.41
C PHE A 99 -3.26 20.76 -10.70
N ASP A 100 -4.16 21.62 -11.14
CA ASP A 100 -3.86 22.66 -12.11
C ASP A 100 -4.71 23.90 -11.83
N SER A 101 -4.35 25.04 -12.41
CA SER A 101 -5.07 26.28 -12.15
C SER A 101 -5.19 27.13 -13.41
N ASP A 102 -6.23 27.95 -13.42
CA ASP A 102 -6.38 29.05 -14.37
C ASP A 102 -6.26 30.41 -13.65
N LYS A 103 -6.73 31.47 -14.25
CA LYS A 103 -6.64 32.83 -13.68
C LYS A 103 -7.40 32.95 -12.35
N GLU A 104 -8.55 32.28 -12.21
CA GLU A 104 -9.49 32.47 -11.09
C GLU A 104 -9.60 31.24 -10.20
N TYR A 105 -9.43 30.04 -10.76
CA TYR A 105 -9.77 28.81 -10.09
C TYR A 105 -8.60 27.83 -10.04
N ILE A 106 -8.60 27.04 -8.99
CA ILE A 106 -7.76 25.85 -8.83
C ILE A 106 -8.63 24.63 -9.08
N TRP A 107 -8.16 23.75 -9.94
CA TRP A 107 -8.78 22.47 -10.28
C TRP A 107 -8.01 21.35 -9.64
N ILE A 108 -8.67 20.62 -8.76
CA ILE A 108 -8.06 19.56 -7.96
C ILE A 108 -8.72 18.24 -8.32
N SER A 109 -7.95 17.29 -8.79
CA SER A 109 -8.43 15.92 -8.96
C SER A 109 -8.27 15.13 -7.69
N SER A 110 -9.33 14.43 -7.31
CA SER A 110 -9.40 13.62 -6.11
C SER A 110 -9.85 12.20 -6.47
N SER A 111 -9.13 11.21 -5.96
CA SER A 111 -9.51 9.79 -6.13
C SER A 111 -10.87 9.43 -5.50
N VAL A 112 -11.43 10.28 -4.65
CA VAL A 112 -12.66 10.00 -3.90
C VAL A 112 -13.78 10.96 -4.17
N LYS A 113 -13.45 12.21 -4.45
CA LYS A 113 -14.45 13.28 -4.57
C LYS A 113 -14.63 13.78 -6.00
N GLY A 114 -13.93 13.20 -6.96
CA GLY A 114 -13.97 13.62 -8.35
C GLY A 114 -13.15 14.89 -8.59
N LEU A 115 -13.63 15.76 -9.49
CA LEU A 115 -13.01 17.03 -9.80
C LEU A 115 -13.53 18.12 -8.85
N ILE A 116 -12.61 18.85 -8.21
CA ILE A 116 -12.94 19.90 -7.25
C ILE A 116 -12.53 21.24 -7.85
N LYS A 117 -13.45 22.22 -7.80
CA LYS A 117 -13.21 23.61 -8.15
C LYS A 117 -13.01 24.42 -6.86
N ALA A 118 -11.89 25.10 -6.73
CA ALA A 118 -11.60 25.99 -5.61
C ALA A 118 -11.25 27.40 -6.08
N ASP A 119 -11.59 28.42 -5.28
CA ASP A 119 -11.25 29.81 -5.54
C ASP A 119 -9.74 30.03 -5.28
N LYS A 120 -9.02 30.57 -6.26
CA LYS A 120 -7.58 30.79 -6.21
C LYS A 120 -7.19 31.95 -5.28
N HIS A 121 -8.06 32.93 -5.14
CA HIS A 121 -7.81 34.12 -4.32
C HIS A 121 -8.20 33.89 -2.86
N LYS A 122 -9.40 33.35 -2.63
CA LYS A 122 -9.97 33.11 -1.29
C LYS A 122 -9.53 31.78 -0.69
N LEU A 123 -8.90 30.89 -1.46
CA LEU A 123 -8.45 29.55 -1.06
C LEU A 123 -9.56 28.73 -0.38
N ARG A 124 -10.74 28.69 -1.00
CA ARG A 124 -11.86 27.88 -0.50
C ARG A 124 -12.47 27.03 -1.61
N ILE A 125 -12.94 25.84 -1.26
CA ILE A 125 -13.65 24.94 -2.19
C ILE A 125 -15.00 25.58 -2.54
N ILE A 126 -15.26 25.74 -3.86
CA ILE A 126 -16.51 26.26 -4.38
C ILE A 126 -17.47 25.10 -4.66
N LYS A 127 -17.02 24.08 -5.42
CA LYS A 127 -17.87 22.98 -5.85
C LYS A 127 -17.08 21.70 -6.09
N LYS A 128 -17.75 20.57 -5.93
CA LYS A 128 -17.21 19.23 -6.20
C LYS A 128 -18.07 18.58 -7.27
N TYR A 129 -17.43 18.04 -8.30
CA TYR A 129 -18.08 17.37 -9.42
C TYR A 129 -17.72 15.90 -9.37
N LYS A 130 -18.72 15.04 -9.15
CA LYS A 130 -18.53 13.59 -9.26
C LYS A 130 -18.36 13.22 -10.73
N TYR A 131 -17.47 12.29 -11.03
CA TYR A 131 -17.34 11.76 -12.37
C TYR A 131 -18.64 11.06 -12.78
N PRO A 132 -19.15 11.27 -14.01
CA PRO A 132 -20.37 10.63 -14.47
C PRO A 132 -20.17 9.11 -14.61
N LEU A 133 -21.25 8.38 -14.36
CA LEU A 133 -21.30 6.93 -14.50
C LEU A 133 -21.48 6.54 -15.99
N TRP A 134 -20.42 6.58 -16.77
CA TRP A 134 -20.44 6.06 -18.16
C TRP A 134 -20.32 4.52 -18.18
N GLY A 135 -21.15 3.81 -17.38
CA GLY A 135 -21.04 2.36 -17.22
C GLY A 135 -19.79 1.88 -16.44
N ILE A 136 -19.11 2.80 -15.80
CA ILE A 136 -17.86 2.56 -15.07
C ILE A 136 -18.09 2.85 -13.59
N ASP A 137 -17.68 1.93 -12.70
CA ASP A 137 -17.71 2.16 -11.26
C ASP A 137 -16.58 3.11 -10.84
N PHE A 138 -16.92 4.38 -10.73
CA PHE A 138 -15.98 5.43 -10.34
C PHE A 138 -15.62 5.46 -8.84
N SER A 139 -16.15 4.57 -8.03
CA SER A 139 -15.74 4.44 -6.62
C SER A 139 -14.31 3.90 -6.46
N LYS A 140 -13.77 3.29 -7.53
CA LYS A 140 -12.43 2.68 -7.59
C LYS A 140 -11.43 3.46 -8.45
N ILE A 141 -11.72 4.72 -8.79
CA ILE A 141 -10.89 5.52 -9.70
C ILE A 141 -9.83 6.29 -8.93
N ALA A 142 -8.58 6.15 -9.35
CA ALA A 142 -7.49 7.03 -9.01
C ALA A 142 -7.28 8.04 -10.14
N SER A 143 -7.42 9.33 -9.87
CA SER A 143 -7.03 10.38 -10.80
C SER A 143 -5.53 10.64 -10.68
N THR A 144 -4.82 10.76 -11.80
CA THR A 144 -3.36 10.84 -11.81
C THR A 144 -2.81 12.20 -12.24
N VAL A 145 -3.43 12.83 -13.24
CA VAL A 145 -2.96 14.12 -13.80
C VAL A 145 -4.15 15.00 -14.16
N THR A 146 -4.05 16.29 -13.89
CA THR A 146 -5.03 17.31 -14.27
C THR A 146 -4.36 18.40 -15.09
N LEU A 147 -5.02 18.83 -16.15
CA LEU A 147 -4.63 19.96 -16.99
C LEU A 147 -5.82 20.90 -17.19
N SER A 148 -5.62 22.18 -16.90
CA SER A 148 -6.62 23.24 -17.06
C SER A 148 -6.14 24.22 -18.12
N GLU A 149 -6.76 24.25 -19.29
CA GLU A 149 -6.39 25.19 -20.35
C GLU A 149 -7.63 25.71 -21.06
N GLY A 150 -7.68 27.03 -21.31
CA GLY A 150 -8.83 27.69 -21.89
C GLY A 150 -10.10 27.39 -21.08
N ASN A 151 -11.17 26.99 -21.79
CA ASN A 151 -12.46 26.67 -21.19
C ASN A 151 -12.63 25.19 -20.79
N ARG A 152 -11.54 24.42 -20.73
CA ARG A 152 -11.59 22.99 -20.50
C ARG A 152 -10.65 22.56 -19.38
N VAL A 153 -11.01 21.44 -18.74
CA VAL A 153 -10.16 20.71 -17.81
C VAL A 153 -10.13 19.26 -18.25
N TRP A 154 -8.93 18.71 -18.39
CA TRP A 154 -8.73 17.29 -18.64
C TRP A 154 -8.16 16.63 -17.41
N THR A 155 -8.68 15.45 -17.09
CA THR A 155 -8.22 14.66 -15.96
C THR A 155 -7.98 13.22 -16.40
N ALA A 156 -6.78 12.72 -16.20
CA ALA A 156 -6.49 11.31 -16.38
C ALA A 156 -7.02 10.51 -15.19
N VAL A 157 -7.83 9.49 -15.47
CA VAL A 157 -8.45 8.62 -14.47
C VAL A 157 -8.11 7.17 -14.75
N GLU A 158 -7.86 6.40 -13.70
CA GLU A 158 -7.55 4.98 -13.79
C GLU A 158 -8.74 4.15 -13.31
N TYR A 159 -9.12 3.18 -14.11
CA TYR A 159 -10.16 2.20 -13.80
C TYR A 159 -9.72 0.80 -14.20
N LYS A 160 -9.67 -0.14 -13.25
CA LYS A 160 -9.26 -1.54 -13.48
C LYS A 160 -7.90 -1.69 -14.21
N GLY A 161 -6.93 -0.82 -13.87
CA GLY A 161 -5.61 -0.84 -14.49
C GLY A 161 -5.53 -0.20 -15.88
N LEU A 162 -6.65 0.31 -16.42
CA LEU A 162 -6.70 1.07 -17.68
C LEU A 162 -6.88 2.55 -17.39
N GLN A 163 -6.15 3.40 -18.10
CA GLN A 163 -6.31 4.85 -17.96
C GLN A 163 -7.11 5.45 -19.11
N LYS A 164 -7.96 6.40 -18.75
CA LYS A 164 -8.78 7.18 -19.67
C LYS A 164 -8.68 8.66 -19.30
N ILE A 165 -8.99 9.55 -20.24
CA ILE A 165 -8.98 10.99 -19.98
C ILE A 165 -10.42 11.51 -20.03
N VAL A 166 -10.81 12.21 -18.98
CA VAL A 166 -12.12 12.85 -18.85
C VAL A 166 -12.00 14.33 -19.18
N GLU A 167 -12.84 14.82 -20.08
CA GLU A 167 -12.93 16.23 -20.46
C GLU A 167 -14.10 16.91 -19.73
N PHE A 168 -13.82 18.00 -19.04
CA PHE A 168 -14.78 18.83 -18.33
C PHE A 168 -14.85 20.23 -18.96
N ASN A 169 -16.04 20.75 -19.18
CA ASN A 169 -16.28 22.10 -19.71
C ASN A 169 -16.56 23.06 -18.53
N LYS A 170 -15.78 24.14 -18.44
CA LYS A 170 -15.84 25.11 -17.34
C LYS A 170 -17.07 26.03 -17.42
N GLU A 171 -17.59 26.35 -18.62
CA GLU A 171 -18.77 27.20 -18.83
C GLU A 171 -20.05 26.47 -18.43
N THR A 172 -20.23 25.26 -18.97
CA THR A 172 -21.42 24.45 -18.67
C THR A 172 -21.35 23.77 -17.31
N ASN A 173 -20.15 23.72 -16.68
CA ASN A 173 -19.87 22.99 -15.47
C ASN A 173 -20.26 21.50 -15.55
N GLN A 174 -20.05 20.89 -16.71
CA GLN A 174 -20.39 19.50 -16.98
C GLN A 174 -19.22 18.74 -17.62
N PHE A 175 -19.19 17.44 -17.36
CA PHE A 175 -18.30 16.53 -18.08
C PHE A 175 -18.85 16.34 -19.51
N ARG A 176 -17.95 16.48 -20.49
CA ARG A 176 -18.32 16.44 -21.91
C ARG A 176 -18.17 15.04 -22.50
N ARG A 177 -17.03 14.41 -22.28
CA ARG A 177 -16.71 13.11 -22.86
C ARG A 177 -15.60 12.38 -22.11
N LEU A 178 -15.54 11.08 -22.40
CA LEU A 178 -14.45 10.19 -22.04
C LEU A 178 -13.58 9.97 -23.29
N ILE A 179 -12.28 10.19 -23.18
CA ILE A 179 -11.29 9.95 -24.24
C ILE A 179 -10.58 8.65 -23.92
N ASP A 180 -10.66 7.69 -24.81
CA ASP A 180 -9.95 6.43 -24.70
C ASP A 180 -8.52 6.60 -25.23
N ILE A 181 -7.53 6.23 -24.38
CA ILE A 181 -6.10 6.30 -24.71
C ILE A 181 -5.48 4.92 -24.85
N GLU A 182 -6.30 3.88 -25.07
CA GLU A 182 -5.78 2.56 -25.41
C GLU A 182 -4.96 2.63 -26.70
N SER A 183 -3.76 2.09 -26.65
CA SER A 183 -2.77 2.11 -27.72
C SER A 183 -1.89 0.88 -27.64
N GLU A 184 -0.99 0.71 -28.61
CA GLU A 184 0.03 -0.34 -28.60
C GLU A 184 0.95 -0.28 -27.35
N LEU A 185 0.92 0.85 -26.61
CA LEU A 185 1.66 1.04 -25.37
C LEU A 185 0.89 0.64 -24.10
N SER A 186 -0.31 0.07 -24.25
CA SER A 186 -1.10 -0.35 -23.08
C SER A 186 -0.41 -1.50 -22.29
N PRO A 187 -0.50 -1.49 -20.93
CA PRO A 187 -1.11 -0.50 -20.06
C PRO A 187 -0.29 0.79 -19.98
N PHE A 188 -0.95 1.93 -20.27
CA PHE A 188 -0.32 3.24 -20.32
C PHE A 188 -0.70 4.07 -19.09
N ALA A 189 0.29 4.48 -18.30
CA ALA A 189 0.08 5.31 -17.13
C ALA A 189 0.43 6.77 -17.42
N VAL A 190 -0.57 7.65 -17.45
CA VAL A 190 -0.41 9.08 -17.71
C VAL A 190 0.35 9.76 -16.58
N ARG A 191 1.37 10.55 -16.93
CA ARG A 191 2.20 11.31 -15.99
C ARG A 191 2.19 12.81 -16.29
N ALA A 192 2.01 13.21 -17.55
CA ALA A 192 1.99 14.60 -17.97
C ALA A 192 1.01 14.78 -19.11
N MET A 193 0.37 15.96 -19.19
CA MET A 193 -0.50 16.36 -20.30
C MET A 193 -0.18 17.79 -20.72
N LEU A 194 -0.28 18.08 -22.01
CA LEU A 194 -0.09 19.42 -22.59
C LEU A 194 -0.95 19.57 -23.85
N VAL A 195 -1.61 20.72 -24.02
CA VAL A 195 -2.39 21.03 -25.22
C VAL A 195 -1.57 21.91 -26.18
N VAL A 196 -1.62 21.57 -27.46
CA VAL A 196 -1.04 22.38 -28.55
C VAL A 196 -2.02 22.38 -29.72
N GLY A 197 -2.75 23.48 -29.91
CA GLY A 197 -3.81 23.58 -30.93
C GLY A 197 -4.92 22.53 -30.70
N ASP A 198 -5.22 21.70 -31.72
CA ASP A 198 -6.18 20.59 -31.62
C ASP A 198 -5.57 19.29 -31.08
N THR A 199 -4.37 19.34 -30.54
CA THR A 199 -3.68 18.14 -30.08
C THR A 199 -3.45 18.17 -28.58
N LEU A 200 -3.90 17.11 -27.88
CA LEU A 200 -3.53 16.81 -26.52
C LEU A 200 -2.33 15.83 -26.55
N TRP A 201 -1.19 16.30 -26.09
CA TRP A 201 0.01 15.50 -25.87
C TRP A 201 -0.07 14.84 -24.51
N VAL A 202 0.08 13.52 -24.46
CA VAL A 202 -0.05 12.72 -23.23
C VAL A 202 1.24 11.94 -23.02
N GLY A 203 2.01 12.31 -22.00
CA GLY A 203 3.21 11.63 -21.58
C GLY A 203 2.91 10.58 -20.51
N GLY A 204 3.59 9.44 -20.58
CA GLY A 204 3.37 8.36 -19.62
C GLY A 204 4.56 7.40 -19.48
N ASN A 205 4.29 6.26 -18.85
CA ASN A 205 5.30 5.27 -18.47
C ASN A 205 6.01 4.59 -19.65
N ARG A 206 5.50 4.71 -20.88
CA ARG A 206 6.06 4.03 -22.07
C ARG A 206 6.32 4.95 -23.25
N GLY A 207 6.17 6.26 -23.09
CA GLY A 207 6.40 7.24 -24.15
C GLY A 207 5.40 8.39 -24.19
N LEU A 208 5.08 8.84 -25.40
CA LEU A 208 4.22 10.00 -25.66
C LEU A 208 3.11 9.64 -26.66
N LEU A 209 1.87 10.05 -26.36
CA LEU A 209 0.72 9.90 -27.25
C LEU A 209 0.31 11.25 -27.82
N GLU A 210 -0.06 11.25 -29.10
CA GLU A 210 -0.71 12.36 -29.79
C GLU A 210 -2.20 12.08 -29.90
N VAL A 211 -3.04 12.82 -29.15
CA VAL A 211 -4.47 12.64 -29.10
C VAL A 211 -5.16 13.83 -29.75
N SER A 212 -6.06 13.58 -30.70
CA SER A 212 -6.87 14.65 -31.32
C SER A 212 -7.96 15.12 -30.39
N LEU A 213 -8.02 16.41 -30.10
CA LEU A 213 -9.08 17.02 -29.31
C LEU A 213 -10.42 17.09 -30.07
N SER A 214 -10.40 17.13 -31.38
CA SER A 214 -11.64 17.13 -32.21
C SER A 214 -12.30 15.75 -32.21
N THR A 215 -11.53 14.68 -32.44
CA THR A 215 -12.07 13.31 -32.56
C THR A 215 -12.03 12.52 -31.25
N GLY A 216 -11.19 12.89 -30.28
CA GLY A 216 -10.95 12.13 -29.04
C GLY A 216 -10.21 10.82 -29.25
N LYS A 217 -9.47 10.64 -30.35
CA LYS A 217 -8.74 9.42 -30.67
C LYS A 217 -7.23 9.66 -30.67
N VAL A 218 -6.47 8.62 -30.33
CA VAL A 218 -5.01 8.60 -30.46
C VAL A 218 -4.67 8.61 -31.95
N ARG A 219 -3.89 9.63 -32.38
CA ARG A 219 -3.41 9.76 -33.75
C ARG A 219 -2.11 9.02 -33.97
N LYS A 220 -1.19 9.11 -32.99
CA LYS A 220 0.14 8.52 -33.09
C LYS A 220 0.76 8.28 -31.72
N THR A 221 1.63 7.27 -31.66
CA THR A 221 2.43 6.92 -30.48
C THR A 221 3.92 7.15 -30.77
N TYR A 222 4.64 7.70 -29.79
CA TYR A 222 6.06 7.94 -29.87
C TYR A 222 6.75 7.22 -28.72
N VAL A 223 7.67 6.33 -29.06
CA VAL A 223 8.39 5.49 -28.10
C VAL A 223 9.81 6.01 -27.94
N PHE A 224 10.22 6.22 -26.71
CA PHE A 224 11.60 6.54 -26.37
C PHE A 224 12.19 5.37 -25.60
N LYS A 225 13.31 4.82 -26.04
CA LYS A 225 13.98 3.68 -25.40
C LYS A 225 15.49 3.94 -25.26
N SER A 226 16.08 3.39 -24.21
CA SER A 226 17.52 3.24 -24.07
C SER A 226 17.77 1.87 -23.46
N ASP A 227 18.66 1.08 -24.08
CA ASP A 227 19.03 -0.28 -23.62
C ASP A 227 17.82 -1.21 -23.36
N GLY A 228 16.82 -1.12 -24.24
CA GLY A 228 15.57 -1.92 -24.11
C GLY A 228 14.54 -1.37 -23.11
N VAL A 229 14.89 -0.39 -22.29
CA VAL A 229 14.01 0.19 -21.28
C VAL A 229 13.20 1.35 -21.86
N TYR A 230 11.90 1.39 -21.62
CA TYR A 230 11.04 2.50 -22.02
C TYR A 230 11.32 3.74 -21.17
N ALA A 231 11.43 4.91 -21.82
CA ALA A 231 11.50 6.18 -21.13
C ALA A 231 10.11 6.59 -20.60
N GLN A 232 10.01 6.81 -19.32
CA GLN A 232 8.83 7.40 -18.72
C GLN A 232 8.86 8.92 -18.93
N VAL A 233 7.85 9.50 -19.59
CA VAL A 233 7.69 10.95 -19.75
C VAL A 233 6.95 11.49 -18.50
N SER A 234 7.68 12.15 -17.62
CA SER A 234 7.19 12.63 -16.31
C SER A 234 6.74 14.09 -16.34
N SER A 235 7.28 14.90 -17.25
CA SER A 235 6.97 16.33 -17.36
C SER A 235 7.12 16.82 -18.78
N MET A 236 6.35 17.85 -19.13
CA MET A 236 6.41 18.48 -20.47
C MET A 236 6.31 19.99 -20.34
N ALA A 237 7.11 20.71 -21.16
CA ALA A 237 7.00 22.15 -21.32
C ALA A 237 7.11 22.53 -22.79
N ARG A 238 6.50 23.66 -23.19
CA ARG A 238 6.46 24.13 -24.56
C ARG A 238 7.17 25.46 -24.72
N THR A 239 7.90 25.62 -25.81
CA THR A 239 8.37 26.91 -26.30
C THR A 239 8.28 26.97 -27.83
N GLY A 240 7.42 27.84 -28.33
CA GLY A 240 7.12 27.89 -29.77
C GLY A 240 6.59 26.56 -30.32
N GLU A 241 7.26 26.01 -31.33
CA GLU A 241 6.93 24.71 -31.94
C GLU A 241 7.72 23.52 -31.32
N LYS A 242 8.39 23.73 -30.21
CA LYS A 242 9.20 22.71 -29.55
C LYS A 242 8.57 22.29 -28.23
N LEU A 243 8.56 20.99 -27.98
CA LEU A 243 8.26 20.39 -26.68
C LEU A 243 9.56 19.92 -26.02
N PHE A 244 9.71 20.24 -24.76
CA PHE A 244 10.71 19.65 -23.90
C PHE A 244 10.04 18.56 -23.07
N LEU A 245 10.54 17.34 -23.19
CA LEU A 245 10.04 16.16 -22.53
C LEU A 245 11.04 15.73 -21.46
N GLY A 246 10.64 15.75 -20.19
CA GLY A 246 11.42 15.21 -19.09
C GLY A 246 11.15 13.73 -18.94
N THR A 247 12.19 12.92 -18.95
CA THR A 247 12.05 11.48 -18.87
C THR A 247 12.95 10.86 -17.81
N SER A 248 12.75 9.55 -17.57
CA SER A 248 13.60 8.77 -16.69
C SER A 248 15.02 8.50 -17.23
N ILE A 249 15.29 8.87 -18.50
CA ILE A 249 16.56 8.61 -19.21
C ILE A 249 17.11 9.87 -19.89
N GLY A 250 16.84 11.05 -19.35
CA GLY A 250 17.23 12.35 -19.86
C GLY A 250 16.07 13.21 -20.35
N ALA A 251 16.36 14.36 -20.89
CA ALA A 251 15.38 15.25 -21.49
C ALA A 251 15.45 15.20 -23.02
N TYR A 252 14.31 15.30 -23.68
CA TYR A 252 14.22 15.34 -25.13
C TYR A 252 13.63 16.66 -25.61
N GLU A 253 14.26 17.25 -26.60
CA GLU A 253 13.71 18.34 -27.39
C GLU A 253 13.02 17.74 -28.60
N PHE A 254 11.70 17.93 -28.71
CA PHE A 254 10.84 17.33 -29.72
C PHE A 254 10.16 18.44 -30.55
N SER A 255 10.17 18.33 -31.87
CA SER A 255 9.48 19.24 -32.76
C SER A 255 8.02 18.82 -32.97
N VAL A 256 7.09 19.73 -32.64
CA VAL A 256 5.65 19.52 -32.90
C VAL A 256 5.37 19.49 -34.40
N ARG A 257 6.11 20.28 -35.19
CA ARG A 257 5.91 20.41 -36.63
C ARG A 257 6.41 19.19 -37.41
N SER A 258 7.67 18.80 -37.19
CA SER A 258 8.26 17.63 -37.88
C SER A 258 7.91 16.31 -37.20
N LYS A 259 7.32 16.35 -36.00
CA LYS A 259 6.95 15.18 -35.17
C LYS A 259 8.14 14.25 -34.94
N SER A 260 9.31 14.82 -34.67
CA SER A 260 10.57 14.11 -34.47
C SER A 260 11.41 14.69 -33.33
N ILE A 261 12.30 13.87 -32.77
CA ILE A 261 13.31 14.30 -31.78
C ILE A 261 14.32 15.21 -32.47
N ILE A 262 14.55 16.40 -31.91
CA ILE A 262 15.60 17.33 -32.37
C ILE A 262 16.91 17.01 -31.64
N ARG A 263 16.86 16.83 -30.31
CA ARG A 263 18.03 16.62 -29.47
C ARG A 263 17.66 15.86 -28.17
N LYS A 264 18.64 15.09 -27.69
CA LYS A 264 18.57 14.47 -26.34
C LYS A 264 19.61 15.15 -25.43
N TYR A 265 19.21 15.43 -24.20
CA TYR A 265 20.05 15.92 -23.13
C TYR A 265 20.12 14.84 -22.02
N SER A 266 21.33 14.56 -21.56
CA SER A 266 21.60 13.55 -20.53
C SER A 266 22.77 13.98 -19.65
N SER A 267 23.15 13.19 -18.67
CA SER A 267 24.35 13.40 -17.87
C SER A 267 25.62 13.50 -18.75
N ALA A 268 25.68 12.72 -19.83
CA ALA A 268 26.78 12.82 -20.82
C ALA A 268 26.81 14.18 -21.53
N SER A 269 25.70 14.90 -21.65
CA SER A 269 25.62 16.25 -22.22
C SER A 269 25.66 17.37 -21.18
N GLY A 270 25.89 17.04 -19.90
CA GLY A 270 26.09 17.99 -18.82
C GLY A 270 24.92 18.16 -17.86
N LEU A 271 23.82 17.38 -17.95
CA LEU A 271 22.79 17.36 -16.90
C LEU A 271 23.35 16.74 -15.62
N ILE A 272 22.85 17.19 -14.47
CA ILE A 272 23.27 16.66 -13.17
C ILE A 272 22.74 15.24 -12.91
N SER A 273 21.60 14.88 -13.54
CA SER A 273 21.01 13.54 -13.49
C SER A 273 20.13 13.30 -14.71
N ASP A 274 20.01 12.05 -15.14
CA ASP A 274 19.14 11.64 -16.24
C ASP A 274 17.67 11.51 -15.84
N GLN A 275 17.38 11.38 -14.55
CA GLN A 275 16.01 11.31 -14.08
C GLN A 275 15.42 12.72 -13.89
N ILE A 276 14.56 13.10 -14.84
CA ILE A 276 13.92 14.42 -14.88
C ILE A 276 12.50 14.31 -14.28
N ASN A 277 12.24 15.03 -13.20
CA ASN A 277 10.94 15.06 -12.53
C ASN A 277 10.05 16.20 -13.05
N SER A 278 10.64 17.36 -13.33
CA SER A 278 9.91 18.54 -13.80
C SER A 278 10.72 19.35 -14.81
N ILE A 279 9.99 19.98 -15.73
CA ILE A 279 10.55 20.92 -16.70
C ILE A 279 9.74 22.21 -16.70
N THR A 280 10.45 23.33 -16.73
CA THR A 280 9.86 24.65 -16.98
C THR A 280 10.71 25.36 -18.03
N VAL A 281 10.06 25.98 -19.01
CA VAL A 281 10.75 26.77 -20.03
C VAL A 281 10.23 28.20 -19.96
N SER A 282 11.14 29.15 -19.84
CA SER A 282 10.82 30.59 -19.84
C SER A 282 11.93 31.39 -20.48
N ASN A 283 11.54 32.33 -21.32
CA ASN A 283 12.46 33.14 -22.15
C ASN A 283 13.41 32.26 -22.96
N ASN A 284 14.70 32.28 -22.65
CA ASN A 284 15.74 31.49 -23.32
C ASN A 284 16.33 30.41 -22.39
N LEU A 285 15.64 30.04 -21.35
CA LEU A 285 16.09 29.04 -20.39
C LEU A 285 15.13 27.84 -20.35
N ALA A 286 15.68 26.63 -20.37
CA ALA A 286 14.98 25.43 -19.97
C ALA A 286 15.55 24.92 -18.65
N LEU A 287 14.68 24.74 -17.66
CA LEU A 287 15.03 24.34 -16.31
C LEU A 287 14.57 22.91 -16.10
N PHE A 288 15.47 22.06 -15.66
CA PHE A 288 15.23 20.63 -15.42
C PHE A 288 15.40 20.32 -13.94
N GLY A 289 14.29 19.97 -13.28
CA GLY A 289 14.30 19.45 -11.92
C GLY A 289 14.59 17.96 -11.96
N THR A 290 15.63 17.55 -11.27
CA THR A 290 16.14 16.18 -11.33
C THR A 290 16.33 15.59 -9.94
N ASN A 291 16.59 14.28 -9.85
CA ASN A 291 16.94 13.64 -8.59
C ASN A 291 18.26 14.12 -7.97
N GLY A 292 19.14 14.71 -8.78
CA GLY A 292 20.44 15.24 -8.33
C GLY A 292 20.45 16.75 -8.07
N GLY A 293 19.34 17.46 -8.32
CA GLY A 293 19.25 18.90 -8.21
C GLY A 293 18.63 19.57 -9.43
N LEU A 294 18.97 20.82 -9.66
CA LEU A 294 18.50 21.64 -10.79
C LEU A 294 19.55 21.75 -11.88
N SER A 295 19.18 21.51 -13.12
CA SER A 295 19.97 21.83 -14.32
C SER A 295 19.30 22.95 -15.12
N VAL A 296 20.04 23.93 -15.56
CA VAL A 296 19.56 25.07 -16.34
C VAL A 296 20.27 25.10 -17.69
N LEU A 297 19.51 24.92 -18.77
CA LEU A 297 19.99 24.99 -20.15
C LEU A 297 19.67 26.38 -20.72
N ASN A 298 20.68 27.07 -21.19
CA ASN A 298 20.51 28.28 -21.98
C ASN A 298 20.24 27.89 -23.44
N LEU A 299 19.05 28.17 -23.94
CA LEU A 299 18.59 27.78 -25.28
C LEU A 299 19.30 28.53 -26.43
N LYS A 300 19.90 29.69 -26.14
CA LYS A 300 20.70 30.45 -27.15
C LYS A 300 22.10 29.92 -27.28
N THR A 301 22.75 29.63 -26.14
CA THR A 301 24.16 29.23 -26.12
C THR A 301 24.37 27.72 -26.08
N GLY A 302 23.36 26.96 -25.74
CA GLY A 302 23.44 25.52 -25.52
C GLY A 302 24.18 25.11 -24.23
N ARG A 303 24.62 26.08 -23.40
CA ARG A 303 25.35 25.78 -22.16
C ARG A 303 24.41 25.32 -21.04
N ILE A 304 24.82 24.29 -20.31
CA ILE A 304 24.13 23.78 -19.11
C ILE A 304 24.90 24.20 -17.87
N THR A 305 24.19 24.68 -16.87
CA THR A 305 24.69 24.97 -15.53
C THR A 305 23.87 24.21 -14.49
N ASN A 306 24.52 23.73 -13.43
CA ASN A 306 23.90 22.84 -12.44
C ASN A 306 23.95 23.44 -11.04
N SER A 307 22.89 23.21 -10.25
CA SER A 307 22.79 23.53 -8.82
C SER A 307 22.39 22.26 -8.06
N ALA A 308 23.36 21.59 -7.45
CA ALA A 308 23.11 20.35 -6.69
C ALA A 308 22.66 20.65 -5.25
N ASN A 309 23.28 21.65 -4.61
CA ASN A 309 23.06 21.99 -3.21
C ASN A 309 21.98 23.07 -3.10
N LEU A 310 20.77 22.70 -2.73
CA LEU A 310 19.60 23.56 -2.78
C LEU A 310 19.10 23.99 -1.40
N PHE A 311 19.54 23.33 -0.32
CA PHE A 311 19.09 23.63 1.05
C PHE A 311 20.23 23.71 2.04
N ALA A 312 20.09 24.63 2.99
CA ALA A 312 20.91 24.65 4.18
C ALA A 312 20.60 23.43 5.06
N SER A 313 21.61 22.78 5.61
CA SER A 313 21.41 21.69 6.57
C SER A 313 20.93 22.26 7.91
N LEU A 314 20.06 21.52 8.59
CA LEU A 314 19.69 21.80 9.98
C LEU A 314 20.78 21.23 10.89
N ALA A 315 21.56 22.10 11.52
CA ALA A 315 22.42 21.72 12.63
C ALA A 315 21.72 22.14 13.93
N ASN A 316 21.46 21.18 14.84
CA ASN A 316 20.82 21.44 16.15
C ASN A 316 19.46 22.17 16.10
N GLY A 317 18.69 21.98 15.01
CA GLY A 317 17.39 22.63 14.84
C GLY A 317 17.45 24.04 14.23
N GLU A 318 18.62 24.61 14.03
CA GLU A 318 18.82 25.87 13.33
C GLU A 318 19.29 25.68 11.89
N ILE A 319 18.84 26.54 10.99
CA ILE A 319 19.25 26.52 9.59
C ILE A 319 20.66 27.09 9.48
N ASP A 320 21.63 26.26 9.06
CA ASP A 320 22.97 26.70 8.72
C ASP A 320 23.05 26.99 7.20
N PRO A 321 23.04 28.28 6.81
CA PRO A 321 23.06 28.64 5.39
C PRO A 321 24.37 28.29 4.69
N LYS A 322 25.43 27.90 5.42
CA LYS A 322 26.72 27.51 4.87
C LYS A 322 26.79 26.02 4.49
N LYS A 323 25.87 25.21 4.99
CA LYS A 323 25.81 23.76 4.71
C LYS A 323 24.64 23.45 3.80
N LEU A 324 24.80 23.62 2.51
CA LEU A 324 23.84 23.22 1.50
C LEU A 324 23.88 21.70 1.29
N VAL A 325 22.73 21.06 1.20
CA VAL A 325 22.59 19.62 0.94
C VAL A 325 21.95 19.36 -0.40
N PRO A 326 22.36 18.31 -1.11
CA PRO A 326 21.71 17.88 -2.35
C PRO A 326 20.23 17.58 -2.10
N ALA A 327 19.36 17.98 -3.02
CA ALA A 327 17.93 17.77 -2.91
C ALA A 327 17.32 17.38 -4.24
N GLU A 328 16.43 16.38 -4.17
CA GLU A 328 15.63 15.96 -5.29
C GLU A 328 14.57 17.02 -5.61
N VAL A 329 14.55 17.50 -6.86
CA VAL A 329 13.64 18.55 -7.32
C VAL A 329 12.40 17.91 -7.95
N PHE A 330 11.24 18.18 -7.39
CA PHE A 330 9.95 17.67 -7.87
C PHE A 330 9.20 18.66 -8.76
N CYS A 331 9.29 19.94 -8.45
CA CYS A 331 8.58 20.97 -9.19
C CYS A 331 9.37 22.27 -9.24
N ILE A 332 9.17 23.01 -10.32
CA ILE A 332 9.86 24.26 -10.59
C ILE A 332 8.85 25.31 -11.05
N ALA A 333 9.00 26.52 -10.56
CA ALA A 333 8.38 27.70 -11.14
C ALA A 333 9.45 28.78 -11.37
N TYR A 334 9.30 29.56 -12.45
CA TYR A 334 10.23 30.61 -12.81
C TYR A 334 9.49 31.94 -12.93
N ASP A 335 10.04 32.98 -12.34
CA ASP A 335 9.54 34.34 -12.49
C ASP A 335 10.66 35.37 -12.32
N SER A 336 10.77 36.27 -13.29
CA SER A 336 11.60 37.51 -13.20
C SER A 336 13.06 37.26 -12.75
N GLY A 337 13.70 36.18 -13.25
CA GLY A 337 15.08 35.83 -12.92
C GLY A 337 15.24 34.94 -11.68
N GLN A 338 14.17 34.72 -10.94
CA GLN A 338 14.16 33.82 -9.79
C GLN A 338 13.53 32.46 -10.16
N VAL A 339 14.15 31.39 -9.67
CA VAL A 339 13.65 30.03 -9.77
C VAL A 339 13.17 29.56 -8.40
N PHE A 340 11.92 29.17 -8.33
CA PHE A 340 11.32 28.55 -7.16
C PHE A 340 11.37 27.04 -7.36
N VAL A 341 12.00 26.35 -6.42
CA VAL A 341 12.22 24.90 -6.47
C VAL A 341 11.54 24.25 -5.31
N GLY A 342 10.63 23.32 -5.60
CA GLY A 342 10.02 22.47 -4.60
C GLY A 342 10.66 21.08 -4.59
N THR A 343 10.99 20.59 -3.42
CA THR A 343 11.67 19.31 -3.24
C THR A 343 10.85 18.34 -2.41
N THR A 344 11.40 17.15 -2.22
CA THR A 344 10.90 16.19 -1.23
C THR A 344 10.77 16.85 0.13
N ARG A 345 9.77 16.42 0.91
CA ARG A 345 9.48 16.90 2.26
C ARG A 345 9.01 18.36 2.35
N GLY A 346 8.37 18.87 1.27
CA GLY A 346 7.71 20.17 1.29
C GLY A 346 8.64 21.37 1.48
N ARG A 347 9.89 21.25 1.11
CA ARG A 347 10.83 22.38 1.15
C ARG A 347 10.79 23.16 -0.16
N ILE A 348 10.86 24.49 -0.03
CA ILE A 348 10.95 25.43 -1.14
C ILE A 348 12.27 26.15 -1.05
N SER A 349 13.00 26.25 -2.17
CA SER A 349 14.15 27.12 -2.31
C SER A 349 13.91 28.14 -3.39
N VAL A 350 14.39 29.35 -3.17
CA VAL A 350 14.46 30.41 -4.18
C VAL A 350 15.89 30.57 -4.62
N LEU A 351 16.12 30.36 -5.91
CA LEU A 351 17.45 30.46 -6.52
C LEU A 351 17.49 31.69 -7.42
N ASP A 352 18.53 32.49 -7.27
CA ASP A 352 18.89 33.51 -8.23
C ASP A 352 19.74 32.87 -9.35
N VAL A 353 19.15 32.77 -10.54
CA VAL A 353 19.81 32.11 -11.69
C VAL A 353 21.09 32.84 -12.11
N LEU A 354 21.13 34.17 -11.93
CA LEU A 354 22.29 34.98 -12.32
C LEU A 354 23.47 34.76 -11.37
N ARG A 355 23.20 34.56 -10.10
CA ARG A 355 24.21 34.36 -9.05
C ARG A 355 24.52 32.88 -8.80
N ASN A 356 23.72 31.96 -9.33
CA ASN A 356 23.78 30.54 -9.06
C ASN A 356 23.84 30.23 -7.54
N ALA A 357 23.07 30.98 -6.76
CA ALA A 357 23.06 30.91 -5.32
C ALA A 357 21.63 30.80 -4.79
N VAL A 358 21.47 30.12 -3.66
CA VAL A 358 20.18 30.08 -2.93
C VAL A 358 19.95 31.46 -2.31
N ALA A 359 18.90 32.13 -2.75
CA ALA A 359 18.52 33.44 -2.22
C ALA A 359 17.72 33.32 -0.94
N ASP A 360 16.87 32.32 -0.83
CA ASP A 360 16.03 32.06 0.35
C ASP A 360 15.55 30.59 0.39
N SER A 361 15.11 30.12 1.55
CA SER A 361 14.55 28.79 1.71
C SER A 361 13.43 28.75 2.75
N GLY A 362 12.38 28.00 2.48
CA GLY A 362 11.22 27.86 3.37
C GLY A 362 10.68 26.43 3.40
N SER A 363 9.70 26.20 4.25
CA SER A 363 8.98 24.93 4.32
C SER A 363 7.49 25.13 4.11
N ILE A 364 6.86 24.26 3.32
CA ILE A 364 5.41 24.26 3.08
C ILE A 364 4.66 23.91 4.38
N ASP A 365 5.28 23.16 5.27
CA ASP A 365 4.59 22.49 6.36
C ASP A 365 5.07 22.93 7.75
N GLU A 366 4.18 23.55 8.50
CA GLU A 366 4.30 23.82 9.93
C GLU A 366 3.69 22.73 10.80
N GLY A 367 3.72 21.50 10.33
CA GLY A 367 3.55 20.34 11.19
C GLY A 367 2.16 20.03 11.70
N TYR A 368 1.29 19.59 10.82
CA TYR A 368 0.16 18.78 11.24
C TYR A 368 0.61 17.32 11.43
N VAL A 369 0.33 16.76 12.61
CA VAL A 369 0.40 15.31 12.79
C VAL A 369 -0.74 14.70 11.97
N ILE A 370 -0.43 14.14 10.81
CA ILE A 370 -1.44 13.47 9.98
C ILE A 370 -1.58 12.04 10.46
N VAL A 371 -2.68 11.79 11.17
CA VAL A 371 -3.12 10.43 11.48
C VAL A 371 -3.93 9.93 10.28
N ARG A 372 -3.36 9.00 9.51
CA ARG A 372 -3.99 8.49 8.29
C ARG A 372 -5.05 7.41 8.55
N TRP A 373 -6.15 7.76 9.17
CA TRP A 373 -7.33 6.88 9.31
C TRP A 373 -7.77 6.25 7.99
N ARG A 374 -7.48 6.93 6.91
CA ARG A 374 -7.93 6.56 5.59
C ARG A 374 -7.22 5.32 5.03
N ASN A 375 -6.07 4.94 5.55
CA ASN A 375 -5.43 3.67 5.20
C ASN A 375 -6.39 2.50 5.38
N TYR A 376 -7.25 2.55 6.41
CA TYR A 376 -8.27 1.52 6.65
C TYR A 376 -9.39 1.51 5.59
N VAL A 377 -9.75 2.65 5.03
CA VAL A 377 -10.73 2.75 3.94
C VAL A 377 -10.08 2.37 2.61
N ASP A 378 -8.87 2.86 2.38
CA ASP A 378 -8.15 2.65 1.12
C ASP A 378 -7.71 1.19 0.97
N MET A 379 -7.33 0.50 2.05
CA MET A 379 -7.04 -0.95 1.99
C MET A 379 -8.28 -1.75 1.57
N TRP A 380 -9.47 -1.38 2.06
CA TRP A 380 -10.74 -2.02 1.71
C TRP A 380 -11.15 -1.83 0.25
N ARG A 381 -10.67 -0.72 -0.38
CA ARG A 381 -10.96 -0.37 -1.77
C ARG A 381 -9.94 -0.91 -2.76
N ASN A 382 -8.67 -1.04 -2.33
CA ASN A 382 -7.59 -1.48 -3.21
C ASN A 382 -7.57 -3.01 -3.42
N ILE A 383 -8.11 -3.76 -2.46
CA ILE A 383 -8.28 -5.21 -2.57
C ILE A 383 -9.69 -5.58 -2.11
N ASP A 384 -10.18 -6.71 -2.53
CA ASP A 384 -11.48 -7.25 -2.08
C ASP A 384 -11.37 -7.83 -0.65
N PHE A 385 -10.90 -6.98 0.32
CA PHE A 385 -10.59 -7.40 1.68
C PHE A 385 -11.76 -8.08 2.38
N GLY A 386 -12.99 -7.60 2.14
CA GLY A 386 -14.21 -8.21 2.68
C GLY A 386 -14.43 -9.64 2.19
N LEU A 387 -14.13 -9.92 0.92
CA LEU A 387 -14.17 -11.25 0.35
C LEU A 387 -13.11 -12.16 1.01
N TYR A 388 -11.87 -11.66 1.15
CA TYR A 388 -10.78 -12.42 1.76
C TYR A 388 -11.03 -12.71 3.24
N LEU A 389 -11.61 -11.75 3.97
CA LEU A 389 -12.04 -11.93 5.36
C LEU A 389 -13.10 -13.04 5.46
N ARG A 390 -14.13 -12.99 4.62
CA ARG A 390 -15.18 -14.01 4.56
C ARG A 390 -14.59 -15.39 4.22
N ASN A 391 -13.71 -15.45 3.20
CA ASN A 391 -13.05 -16.69 2.80
C ASN A 391 -12.21 -17.28 3.93
N SER A 392 -11.40 -16.45 4.61
CA SER A 392 -10.58 -16.91 5.74
C SER A 392 -11.45 -17.46 6.87
N LEU A 393 -12.52 -16.75 7.26
CA LEU A 393 -13.42 -17.23 8.30
C LEU A 393 -14.08 -18.57 7.93
N LEU A 394 -14.53 -18.70 6.68
CA LEU A 394 -15.16 -19.91 6.17
C LEU A 394 -14.16 -21.07 6.10
N ILE A 395 -13.00 -20.85 5.46
CA ILE A 395 -11.99 -21.91 5.27
C ILE A 395 -11.43 -22.36 6.62
N CYS A 396 -10.98 -21.42 7.47
CA CYS A 396 -10.42 -21.75 8.78
C CYS A 396 -11.47 -22.38 9.72
N GLY A 397 -12.70 -21.87 9.72
CA GLY A 397 -13.79 -22.40 10.54
C GLY A 397 -14.16 -23.83 10.15
N ILE A 398 -14.38 -24.08 8.87
CA ILE A 398 -14.75 -25.42 8.39
C ILE A 398 -13.58 -26.40 8.53
N ALA A 399 -12.37 -26.01 8.16
CA ALA A 399 -11.18 -26.86 8.31
C ALA A 399 -10.95 -27.24 9.79
N THR A 400 -11.09 -26.26 10.71
CA THR A 400 -11.00 -26.51 12.15
C THR A 400 -12.06 -27.52 12.62
N LEU A 401 -13.31 -27.32 12.20
CA LEU A 401 -14.41 -28.23 12.59
C LEU A 401 -14.14 -29.66 12.09
N PHE A 402 -13.79 -29.84 10.81
CA PHE A 402 -13.47 -31.13 10.26
C PHE A 402 -12.25 -31.79 10.93
N ALA A 403 -11.17 -31.04 11.10
CA ALA A 403 -9.98 -31.54 11.77
C ALA A 403 -10.28 -31.95 13.24
N MET A 404 -11.10 -31.17 13.94
CA MET A 404 -11.47 -31.48 15.32
C MET A 404 -12.33 -32.73 15.43
N ILE A 405 -13.31 -32.93 14.55
CA ILE A 405 -14.13 -34.15 14.55
C ILE A 405 -13.25 -35.38 14.34
N LEU A 406 -12.41 -35.36 13.29
CA LEU A 406 -11.53 -36.49 12.97
C LEU A 406 -10.49 -36.74 14.07
N ALA A 407 -9.86 -35.67 14.58
CA ALA A 407 -8.84 -35.78 15.61
C ALA A 407 -9.42 -36.27 16.94
N THR A 408 -10.62 -35.82 17.32
CA THR A 408 -11.30 -36.23 18.57
C THR A 408 -11.59 -37.73 18.55
N LEU A 409 -12.18 -38.24 17.46
CA LEU A 409 -12.50 -39.66 17.31
C LEU A 409 -11.24 -40.53 17.28
N ALA A 410 -10.23 -40.12 16.52
CA ALA A 410 -8.96 -40.83 16.42
C ALA A 410 -8.19 -40.81 17.75
N ALA A 411 -8.11 -39.67 18.42
CA ALA A 411 -7.41 -39.53 19.68
C ALA A 411 -8.07 -40.34 20.81
N TYR A 412 -9.40 -40.35 20.88
CA TYR A 412 -10.14 -41.19 21.83
C TYR A 412 -9.85 -42.67 21.56
N SER A 413 -9.96 -43.10 20.30
CA SER A 413 -9.65 -44.48 19.91
C SER A 413 -8.23 -44.90 20.29
N LEU A 414 -7.22 -44.07 19.96
CA LEU A 414 -5.81 -44.35 20.29
C LEU A 414 -5.48 -44.24 21.79
N SER A 415 -6.33 -43.60 22.55
CA SER A 415 -6.19 -43.46 24.01
C SER A 415 -6.81 -44.64 24.77
N ARG A 416 -7.89 -45.23 24.26
CA ARG A 416 -8.71 -46.23 24.98
C ARG A 416 -8.57 -47.64 24.46
N PHE A 417 -8.29 -47.81 23.17
CA PHE A 417 -8.21 -49.13 22.58
C PHE A 417 -6.76 -49.53 22.30
N ALA A 418 -6.31 -50.55 23.02
CA ALA A 418 -4.99 -51.15 22.78
C ALA A 418 -5.13 -52.17 21.61
N PHE A 419 -4.54 -51.85 20.46
CA PHE A 419 -4.40 -52.78 19.35
C PHE A 419 -2.95 -52.98 18.95
N PRO A 420 -2.57 -54.15 18.35
CA PRO A 420 -1.19 -54.37 17.91
C PRO A 420 -0.76 -53.28 16.93
N GLY A 421 0.38 -52.61 17.23
CA GLY A 421 0.91 -51.53 16.40
C GLY A 421 0.41 -50.13 16.73
N SER A 422 -0.45 -49.91 17.75
CA SER A 422 -0.99 -48.58 18.12
C SER A 422 0.08 -47.57 18.44
N LYS A 423 1.19 -47.97 19.05
CA LYS A 423 2.33 -47.12 19.34
C LYS A 423 3.06 -46.69 18.07
N GLN A 424 3.31 -47.63 17.13
CA GLN A 424 3.94 -47.37 15.84
C GLN A 424 3.07 -46.47 14.98
N PHE A 425 1.76 -46.71 14.98
CA PHE A 425 0.80 -45.89 14.26
C PHE A 425 0.78 -44.45 14.79
N SER A 426 0.74 -44.29 16.12
CA SER A 426 0.82 -42.95 16.73
C SER A 426 2.12 -42.23 16.42
N LEU A 427 3.26 -42.96 16.42
CA LEU A 427 4.55 -42.42 16.06
C LEU A 427 4.60 -42.02 14.58
N GLY A 428 4.04 -42.85 13.71
CA GLY A 428 3.90 -42.58 12.27
C GLY A 428 3.11 -41.31 11.97
N ILE A 429 1.96 -41.13 12.65
CA ILE A 429 1.16 -39.89 12.56
C ILE A 429 2.01 -38.68 12.96
N LEU A 430 2.73 -38.75 14.06
CA LEU A 430 3.58 -37.66 14.54
C LEU A 430 4.76 -37.39 13.58
N ALA A 431 5.35 -38.44 13.01
CA ALA A 431 6.45 -38.33 12.05
C ALA A 431 6.08 -37.53 10.79
N THR A 432 4.80 -37.55 10.37
CA THR A 432 4.35 -36.72 9.24
C THR A 432 4.53 -35.23 9.50
N GLN A 433 4.53 -34.78 10.77
CA GLN A 433 4.72 -33.40 11.14
C GLN A 433 6.20 -32.95 11.15
N MET A 434 7.14 -33.89 11.06
CA MET A 434 8.56 -33.58 10.98
C MET A 434 8.99 -33.13 9.59
N ILE A 435 8.19 -33.39 8.57
CA ILE A 435 8.44 -32.96 7.20
C ILE A 435 8.01 -31.51 7.04
N PRO A 436 8.90 -30.61 6.61
CA PRO A 436 8.52 -29.21 6.37
C PRO A 436 7.33 -29.09 5.43
N ALA A 437 6.32 -28.30 5.81
CA ALA A 437 5.07 -28.15 5.07
C ALA A 437 5.29 -27.75 3.60
N ILE A 438 6.32 -26.93 3.33
CA ILE A 438 6.65 -26.49 1.97
C ILE A 438 6.98 -27.65 1.01
N MET A 439 7.51 -28.77 1.52
CA MET A 439 7.83 -29.93 0.70
C MET A 439 6.59 -30.62 0.11
N TYR A 440 5.45 -30.49 0.77
CA TYR A 440 4.18 -31.02 0.29
C TYR A 440 3.50 -30.15 -0.79
N LEU A 441 3.93 -28.89 -0.92
CA LEU A 441 3.24 -27.90 -1.76
C LEU A 441 3.14 -28.34 -3.23
N ILE A 442 4.28 -28.70 -3.83
CA ILE A 442 4.34 -29.12 -5.23
C ILE A 442 3.62 -30.47 -5.45
N PRO A 443 3.83 -31.52 -4.64
CA PRO A 443 3.07 -32.77 -4.76
C PRO A 443 1.56 -32.58 -4.65
N ILE A 444 1.07 -31.77 -3.71
CA ILE A 444 -0.37 -31.49 -3.57
C ILE A 444 -0.90 -30.74 -4.79
N TYR A 445 -0.16 -29.73 -5.26
CA TYR A 445 -0.54 -29.01 -6.48
C TYR A 445 -0.69 -29.95 -7.68
N ILE A 446 0.31 -30.81 -7.93
CA ILE A 446 0.28 -31.78 -9.04
C ILE A 446 -0.88 -32.77 -8.86
N THR A 447 -1.11 -33.22 -7.62
CA THR A 447 -2.22 -34.14 -7.29
C THR A 447 -3.56 -33.50 -7.63
N PHE A 448 -3.77 -32.25 -7.25
CA PHE A 448 -5.01 -31.52 -7.53
C PHE A 448 -5.24 -31.33 -9.02
N VAL A 449 -4.19 -31.01 -9.79
CA VAL A 449 -4.28 -30.94 -11.26
C VAL A 449 -4.66 -32.27 -11.84
N LYS A 450 -3.97 -33.38 -11.48
CA LYS A 450 -4.26 -34.73 -12.01
C LYS A 450 -5.65 -35.22 -11.63
N ILE A 451 -6.12 -34.96 -10.41
CA ILE A 451 -7.50 -35.32 -10.01
C ILE A 451 -8.50 -34.54 -10.86
N THR A 452 -8.26 -33.25 -11.06
CA THR A 452 -9.11 -32.40 -11.90
C THR A 452 -9.15 -32.92 -13.34
N ASP A 453 -8.00 -33.28 -13.92
CA ASP A 453 -7.90 -33.83 -15.29
C ASP A 453 -8.63 -35.17 -15.42
N PHE A 454 -8.56 -36.02 -14.38
CA PHE A 454 -9.20 -37.34 -14.38
C PHE A 454 -10.71 -37.28 -14.11
N THR A 455 -11.14 -36.44 -13.17
CA THR A 455 -12.55 -36.39 -12.71
C THR A 455 -13.39 -35.30 -13.39
N GLY A 456 -12.76 -34.31 -14.02
CA GLY A 456 -13.40 -33.10 -14.52
C GLY A 456 -13.82 -32.11 -13.39
N ILE A 457 -13.58 -32.44 -12.12
CA ILE A 457 -13.98 -31.61 -10.97
C ILE A 457 -12.80 -30.73 -10.54
N PRO A 458 -12.89 -29.40 -10.66
CA PRO A 458 -11.79 -28.53 -10.27
C PRO A 458 -11.62 -28.52 -8.74
N ILE A 459 -10.44 -28.95 -8.25
CA ILE A 459 -10.11 -28.91 -6.81
C ILE A 459 -9.28 -27.67 -6.51
N LYS A 460 -8.31 -27.36 -7.36
CA LYS A 460 -7.51 -26.15 -7.23
C LYS A 460 -8.37 -24.90 -7.46
N GLY A 461 -8.14 -23.85 -6.68
CA GLY A 461 -8.88 -22.60 -6.78
C GLY A 461 -10.26 -22.64 -6.12
N THR A 462 -10.56 -23.66 -5.33
CA THR A 462 -11.85 -23.81 -4.66
C THR A 462 -11.72 -23.80 -3.13
N HIS A 463 -12.80 -23.44 -2.44
CA HIS A 463 -12.83 -23.47 -0.97
C HIS A 463 -12.63 -24.89 -0.42
N TYR A 464 -13.27 -25.89 -1.02
CA TYR A 464 -13.16 -27.27 -0.53
C TYR A 464 -11.75 -27.84 -0.72
N GLY A 465 -11.03 -27.45 -1.77
CA GLY A 465 -9.66 -27.90 -1.98
C GLY A 465 -8.72 -27.43 -0.86
N ILE A 466 -8.78 -26.16 -0.50
CA ILE A 466 -7.93 -25.64 0.60
C ILE A 466 -8.39 -26.13 1.98
N ILE A 467 -9.71 -26.32 2.20
CA ILE A 467 -10.25 -26.88 3.43
C ILE A 467 -9.73 -28.32 3.63
N LEU A 468 -9.71 -29.12 2.56
CA LEU A 468 -9.19 -30.49 2.60
C LEU A 468 -7.71 -30.51 2.99
N VAL A 469 -6.88 -29.64 2.40
CA VAL A 469 -5.46 -29.54 2.72
C VAL A 469 -5.26 -29.16 4.18
N TYR A 470 -5.93 -28.12 4.65
CA TYR A 470 -5.81 -27.66 6.04
C TYR A 470 -6.27 -28.74 7.02
N SER A 471 -7.41 -29.39 6.74
CA SER A 471 -7.89 -30.47 7.59
C SER A 471 -6.88 -31.61 7.67
N ALA A 472 -6.32 -32.05 6.53
CA ALA A 472 -5.31 -33.11 6.50
C ALA A 472 -4.03 -32.76 7.26
N PHE A 473 -3.59 -31.49 7.17
CA PHE A 473 -2.36 -31.01 7.85
C PHE A 473 -2.52 -30.91 9.35
N PHE A 474 -3.68 -30.47 9.86
CA PHE A 474 -3.85 -30.19 11.29
C PHE A 474 -4.30 -31.40 12.10
N VAL A 475 -4.89 -32.42 11.47
CA VAL A 475 -5.36 -33.63 12.16
C VAL A 475 -4.24 -34.37 12.92
N PRO A 476 -3.06 -34.62 12.37
CA PRO A 476 -2.03 -35.41 13.06
C PRO A 476 -1.59 -34.81 14.40
N PHE A 477 -1.30 -33.52 14.42
CA PHE A 477 -0.88 -32.84 15.65
C PHE A 477 -2.02 -32.73 16.65
N SER A 478 -3.25 -32.52 16.18
CA SER A 478 -4.45 -32.46 17.03
C SER A 478 -4.74 -33.80 17.70
N ILE A 479 -4.53 -34.92 17.01
CA ILE A 479 -4.63 -36.27 17.59
C ILE A 479 -3.64 -36.41 18.74
N TRP A 480 -2.41 -35.96 18.55
CA TRP A 480 -1.38 -36.06 19.59
C TRP A 480 -1.74 -35.25 20.83
N ILE A 481 -2.20 -34.00 20.67
CA ILE A 481 -2.64 -33.14 21.79
C ILE A 481 -3.84 -33.80 22.49
N LEU A 482 -4.91 -34.12 21.75
CA LEU A 482 -6.16 -34.63 22.33
C LEU A 482 -5.99 -35.99 23.00
N ARG A 483 -5.09 -36.85 22.48
CA ARG A 483 -4.75 -38.12 23.12
C ARG A 483 -4.22 -37.90 24.54
N GLY A 484 -3.39 -36.86 24.76
CA GLY A 484 -2.93 -36.49 26.09
C GLY A 484 -4.08 -36.10 27.05
N PHE A 485 -5.05 -35.35 26.54
CA PHE A 485 -6.24 -34.98 27.32
C PHE A 485 -7.12 -36.19 27.64
N PHE A 486 -7.41 -37.07 26.67
CA PHE A 486 -8.19 -38.27 26.91
C PHE A 486 -7.48 -39.23 27.88
N ALA A 487 -6.16 -39.38 27.78
CA ALA A 487 -5.38 -40.22 28.69
C ALA A 487 -5.39 -39.69 30.14
N ALA A 488 -5.66 -38.40 30.35
CA ALA A 488 -5.76 -37.82 31.69
C ALA A 488 -7.10 -38.05 32.37
N ILE A 489 -8.15 -38.45 31.60
CA ILE A 489 -9.46 -38.80 32.15
C ILE A 489 -9.41 -40.20 32.77
N PRO A 490 -9.77 -40.39 34.08
CA PRO A 490 -9.73 -41.71 34.75
C PRO A 490 -10.64 -42.73 34.05
N MET A 491 -10.10 -43.96 33.86
CA MET A 491 -10.87 -45.05 33.21
C MET A 491 -12.07 -45.49 34.05
N GLU A 492 -11.98 -45.34 35.37
CA GLU A 492 -13.01 -45.71 36.36
C GLU A 492 -14.34 -45.01 36.07
N LEU A 493 -14.32 -43.81 35.50
CA LEU A 493 -15.54 -43.09 35.11
C LEU A 493 -16.27 -43.76 33.94
N GLU A 494 -15.49 -44.31 33.00
CA GLU A 494 -16.06 -45.03 31.85
C GLU A 494 -16.54 -46.42 32.26
N GLU A 495 -15.80 -47.10 33.15
CA GLU A 495 -16.22 -48.40 33.71
C GLU A 495 -17.49 -48.29 34.55
N ALA A 496 -17.61 -47.28 35.42
CA ALA A 496 -18.82 -47.02 36.17
C ALA A 496 -20.02 -46.80 35.26
N ALA A 497 -19.86 -45.97 34.21
CA ALA A 497 -20.95 -45.72 33.24
C ALA A 497 -21.36 -47.01 32.46
N ARG A 498 -20.42 -47.94 32.19
CA ARG A 498 -20.72 -49.23 31.57
C ARG A 498 -21.46 -50.14 32.52
N ILE A 499 -21.12 -50.14 33.81
CA ILE A 499 -21.86 -50.89 34.85
C ILE A 499 -23.29 -50.37 34.94
N ASP A 500 -23.50 -49.04 34.80
CA ASP A 500 -24.79 -48.40 34.74
C ASP A 500 -25.56 -48.66 33.43
N GLY A 501 -25.04 -49.50 32.53
CA GLY A 501 -25.68 -49.92 31.30
C GLY A 501 -25.48 -49.04 30.09
N CYS A 502 -24.56 -48.09 30.12
CA CYS A 502 -24.26 -47.24 28.99
C CYS A 502 -23.52 -48.03 27.88
N SER A 503 -23.94 -47.88 26.63
CA SER A 503 -23.20 -48.34 25.49
C SER A 503 -21.88 -47.58 25.30
N PRO A 504 -20.85 -48.11 24.62
CA PRO A 504 -19.58 -47.40 24.41
C PRO A 504 -19.74 -46.00 23.76
N PHE A 505 -20.72 -45.85 22.88
CA PHE A 505 -21.04 -44.56 22.28
C PHE A 505 -21.68 -43.57 23.29
N GLN A 506 -22.54 -44.06 24.15
CA GLN A 506 -23.11 -43.24 25.24
C GLN A 506 -22.05 -42.80 26.25
N VAL A 507 -21.12 -43.71 26.64
CA VAL A 507 -19.97 -43.39 27.48
C VAL A 507 -19.12 -42.27 26.85
N PHE A 508 -18.78 -42.41 25.58
CA PHE A 508 -18.04 -41.37 24.87
C PHE A 508 -18.78 -40.02 24.89
N TRP A 509 -20.06 -40.01 24.50
CA TRP A 509 -20.80 -38.77 24.30
C TRP A 509 -21.22 -38.07 25.58
N HIS A 510 -21.60 -38.83 26.63
CA HIS A 510 -22.15 -38.28 27.88
C HIS A 510 -21.10 -38.12 28.99
N ILE A 511 -20.02 -38.91 28.96
CA ILE A 511 -19.03 -38.89 30.03
C ILE A 511 -17.73 -38.28 29.56
N VAL A 512 -17.11 -38.89 28.53
CA VAL A 512 -15.77 -38.55 28.12
C VAL A 512 -15.69 -37.22 27.39
N LEU A 513 -16.56 -37.00 26.41
CA LEU A 513 -16.55 -35.79 25.58
C LEU A 513 -16.77 -34.51 26.41
N PRO A 514 -17.75 -34.41 27.35
CA PRO A 514 -17.91 -33.25 28.22
C PRO A 514 -16.68 -32.93 29.09
N LEU A 515 -16.01 -33.95 29.60
CA LEU A 515 -14.77 -33.77 30.37
C LEU A 515 -13.58 -33.33 29.52
N ALA A 516 -13.56 -33.73 28.25
CA ALA A 516 -12.51 -33.35 27.29
C ALA A 516 -12.75 -31.97 26.65
N VAL A 517 -13.94 -31.34 26.81
CA VAL A 517 -14.27 -30.05 26.18
C VAL A 517 -13.19 -28.97 26.33
N PRO A 518 -12.55 -28.75 27.49
CA PRO A 518 -11.49 -27.75 27.58
C PRO A 518 -10.30 -28.05 26.66
N GLY A 519 -9.88 -29.32 26.56
CA GLY A 519 -8.83 -29.75 25.66
C GLY A 519 -9.21 -29.64 24.18
N ILE A 520 -10.45 -30.00 23.87
CA ILE A 520 -11.02 -29.90 22.52
C ILE A 520 -11.03 -28.42 22.08
N ILE A 521 -11.53 -27.51 22.91
CA ILE A 521 -11.56 -26.07 22.59
C ILE A 521 -10.14 -25.52 22.44
N ALA A 522 -9.22 -25.87 23.34
CA ALA A 522 -7.83 -25.40 23.25
C ALA A 522 -7.15 -25.86 21.95
N THR A 523 -7.37 -27.13 21.56
CA THR A 523 -6.85 -27.69 20.29
C THR A 523 -7.53 -27.01 19.08
N GLY A 524 -8.84 -26.78 19.13
CA GLY A 524 -9.58 -26.09 18.07
C GLY A 524 -9.10 -24.65 17.85
N VAL A 525 -8.81 -23.92 18.92
CA VAL A 525 -8.21 -22.57 18.83
C VAL A 525 -6.83 -22.65 18.17
N TYR A 526 -6.00 -23.60 18.55
CA TYR A 526 -4.69 -23.79 17.94
C TYR A 526 -4.81 -24.04 16.43
N ILE A 527 -5.70 -24.94 16.00
CA ILE A 527 -5.93 -25.22 14.57
C ILE A 527 -6.38 -23.96 13.84
N PHE A 528 -7.38 -23.26 14.41
CA PHE A 528 -7.92 -22.05 13.80
C PHE A 528 -6.85 -20.98 13.61
N LEU A 529 -6.04 -20.72 14.64
CA LEU A 529 -4.96 -19.72 14.56
C LEU A 529 -3.91 -20.09 13.51
N THR A 530 -3.50 -21.37 13.48
CA THR A 530 -2.51 -21.85 12.52
C THR A 530 -3.05 -21.78 11.07
N ALA A 531 -4.33 -22.12 10.87
CA ALA A 531 -4.99 -21.99 9.58
C ALA A 531 -5.19 -20.51 9.16
N TRP A 532 -5.42 -19.63 10.15
CA TRP A 532 -5.61 -18.20 9.90
C TRP A 532 -4.34 -17.52 9.39
N ASP A 533 -3.18 -17.91 9.88
CA ASP A 533 -1.89 -17.34 9.47
C ASP A 533 -1.28 -18.04 8.25
N GLU A 534 -1.91 -19.12 7.76
CA GLU A 534 -1.34 -19.90 6.68
C GLU A 534 -1.38 -19.12 5.35
N LEU A 535 -0.21 -18.94 4.76
CA LEU A 535 -0.01 -18.19 3.53
C LEU A 535 0.36 -19.08 2.34
N MET A 536 1.21 -20.11 2.54
CA MET A 536 1.90 -20.79 1.43
C MET A 536 0.96 -21.65 0.59
N PHE A 537 0.17 -22.49 1.24
CA PHE A 537 -0.83 -23.31 0.53
C PHE A 537 -1.94 -22.45 -0.04
N ALA A 538 -2.42 -21.45 0.73
CA ALA A 538 -3.43 -20.53 0.26
C ALA A 538 -2.96 -19.76 -0.99
N TRP A 539 -1.72 -19.29 -1.02
CA TRP A 539 -1.18 -18.56 -2.17
C TRP A 539 -1.12 -19.38 -3.46
N VAL A 540 -0.77 -20.66 -3.36
CA VAL A 540 -0.59 -21.54 -4.52
C VAL A 540 -1.90 -22.22 -4.95
N LEU A 541 -2.77 -22.54 -4.00
CA LEU A 541 -3.95 -23.36 -4.23
C LEU A 541 -5.24 -22.56 -4.39
N THR A 542 -5.28 -21.26 -4.04
CA THR A 542 -6.45 -20.39 -4.22
C THR A 542 -6.36 -19.58 -5.52
N ASN A 543 -7.47 -18.95 -5.90
CA ASN A 543 -7.59 -17.99 -7.01
C ASN A 543 -8.18 -16.67 -6.48
N ALA A 544 -8.49 -15.72 -7.36
CA ALA A 544 -8.99 -14.38 -6.98
C ALA A 544 -10.26 -14.44 -6.10
N ASP A 545 -11.15 -15.42 -6.34
CA ASP A 545 -12.42 -15.54 -5.62
C ASP A 545 -12.30 -16.29 -4.28
N THR A 546 -11.24 -17.08 -4.10
CA THR A 546 -11.04 -17.93 -2.93
C THR A 546 -9.84 -17.53 -2.05
N MET A 547 -9.15 -16.43 -2.39
CA MET A 547 -8.03 -15.90 -1.61
C MET A 547 -8.37 -15.70 -0.14
N THR A 548 -7.40 -16.01 0.72
CA THR A 548 -7.44 -15.74 2.16
C THR A 548 -6.80 -14.39 2.50
N ILE A 549 -7.01 -13.91 3.74
CA ILE A 549 -6.43 -12.63 4.22
C ILE A 549 -4.91 -12.58 4.08
N PRO A 550 -4.10 -13.59 4.50
CA PRO A 550 -2.65 -13.54 4.32
C PRO A 550 -2.22 -13.33 2.88
N VAL A 551 -2.91 -13.98 1.92
CA VAL A 551 -2.64 -13.81 0.48
C VAL A 551 -3.01 -12.38 0.05
N GLY A 552 -4.16 -11.87 0.48
CA GLY A 552 -4.61 -10.51 0.18
C GLY A 552 -3.66 -9.44 0.73
N ILE A 553 -3.18 -9.60 1.97
CA ILE A 553 -2.21 -8.70 2.61
C ILE A 553 -0.88 -8.70 1.84
N ARG A 554 -0.41 -9.89 1.41
CA ARG A 554 0.81 -10.01 0.60
C ARG A 554 0.73 -9.23 -0.71
N ASN A 555 -0.45 -9.09 -1.31
CA ASN A 555 -0.64 -8.37 -2.57
C ASN A 555 -0.38 -6.86 -2.48
N PHE A 556 -0.31 -6.28 -1.25
CA PHE A 556 0.14 -4.90 -1.07
C PHE A 556 1.66 -4.72 -1.26
N VAL A 557 2.42 -5.82 -1.30
CA VAL A 557 3.85 -5.83 -1.58
C VAL A 557 4.06 -6.52 -2.93
N GLY A 558 4.27 -5.75 -3.97
CA GLY A 558 4.38 -6.26 -5.35
C GLY A 558 5.57 -5.69 -6.11
N ASN A 559 5.76 -6.14 -7.35
CA ASN A 559 6.89 -5.74 -8.19
C ASN A 559 6.90 -4.26 -8.60
N TYR A 560 5.77 -3.55 -8.45
CA TYR A 560 5.61 -2.17 -8.93
C TYR A 560 5.29 -1.15 -7.84
N GLN A 561 4.68 -1.56 -6.73
CA GLN A 561 4.36 -0.68 -5.59
C GLN A 561 4.37 -1.47 -4.28
N ASN A 562 5.16 -1.01 -3.33
CA ASN A 562 5.16 -1.53 -1.97
C ASN A 562 4.33 -0.59 -1.10
N ARG A 563 3.08 -0.98 -0.80
CA ARG A 563 2.13 -0.20 0.02
C ARG A 563 2.11 -0.74 1.45
N PHE A 564 3.20 -0.52 2.18
CA PHE A 564 3.33 -0.95 3.57
C PHE A 564 2.31 -0.29 4.50
N ASP A 565 1.86 0.93 4.18
CA ASP A 565 0.81 1.64 4.90
C ASP A 565 -0.53 0.87 4.88
N LEU A 566 -0.94 0.40 3.70
CA LEU A 566 -2.16 -0.39 3.55
C LEU A 566 -2.00 -1.81 4.10
N MET A 567 -0.82 -2.40 3.94
CA MET A 567 -0.48 -3.70 4.52
C MET A 567 -0.61 -3.69 6.05
N MET A 568 -0.07 -2.67 6.73
CA MET A 568 -0.19 -2.52 8.19
C MET A 568 -1.63 -2.30 8.63
N ALA A 569 -2.43 -1.51 7.88
CA ALA A 569 -3.84 -1.32 8.16
C ALA A 569 -4.64 -2.64 8.00
N ALA A 570 -4.39 -3.39 6.93
CA ALA A 570 -5.03 -4.69 6.68
C ALA A 570 -4.67 -5.73 7.75
N ALA A 571 -3.40 -5.83 8.13
CA ALA A 571 -2.93 -6.71 9.19
C ALA A 571 -3.57 -6.36 10.55
N SER A 572 -3.71 -5.05 10.84
CA SER A 572 -4.40 -4.58 12.06
C SER A 572 -5.86 -5.04 12.12
N VAL A 573 -6.59 -4.95 11.00
CA VAL A 573 -7.98 -5.44 10.91
C VAL A 573 -8.03 -6.97 10.99
N ALA A 574 -7.09 -7.66 10.35
CA ALA A 574 -7.00 -9.13 10.38
C ALA A 574 -6.74 -9.69 11.80
N THR A 575 -6.18 -8.89 12.69
CA THR A 575 -5.95 -9.28 14.10
C THR A 575 -7.24 -9.30 14.91
N ILE A 576 -8.27 -8.52 14.51
CA ILE A 576 -9.52 -8.37 15.30
C ILE A 576 -10.27 -9.71 15.51
N PRO A 577 -10.52 -10.56 14.48
CA PRO A 577 -11.17 -11.85 14.67
C PRO A 577 -10.43 -12.77 15.65
N VAL A 578 -9.10 -12.76 15.57
CA VAL A 578 -8.21 -13.54 16.46
C VAL A 578 -8.36 -13.07 17.91
N LEU A 579 -8.37 -11.76 18.16
CA LEU A 579 -8.58 -11.19 19.49
C LEU A 579 -9.96 -11.55 20.04
N ILE A 580 -11.00 -11.43 19.20
CA ILE A 580 -12.37 -11.81 19.60
C ILE A 580 -12.41 -13.29 20.03
N LEU A 581 -11.86 -14.17 19.20
CA LEU A 581 -11.78 -15.59 19.49
C LEU A 581 -11.04 -15.85 20.81
N PHE A 582 -9.90 -15.19 21.02
CA PHE A 582 -9.11 -15.31 22.23
C PHE A 582 -9.92 -14.90 23.48
N PHE A 583 -10.55 -13.71 23.46
CA PHE A 583 -11.33 -13.23 24.61
C PHE A 583 -12.56 -14.12 24.91
N MET A 584 -13.18 -14.71 23.89
CA MET A 584 -14.28 -15.65 24.08
C MET A 584 -13.84 -16.97 24.72
N LEU A 585 -12.68 -17.47 24.34
CA LEU A 585 -12.23 -18.82 24.67
C LEU A 585 -11.10 -18.89 25.71
N GLN A 586 -10.57 -17.76 26.19
CA GLN A 586 -9.44 -17.68 27.14
C GLN A 586 -9.64 -18.56 28.40
N LYS A 587 -10.87 -18.61 28.95
CA LYS A 587 -11.16 -19.44 30.13
C LYS A 587 -10.96 -20.94 29.90
N TYR A 588 -11.20 -21.41 28.66
CA TYR A 588 -11.00 -22.82 28.29
C TYR A 588 -9.53 -23.10 27.97
N ILE A 589 -8.84 -22.14 27.33
CA ILE A 589 -7.41 -22.23 27.04
C ILE A 589 -6.60 -22.37 28.34
N VAL A 590 -6.89 -21.51 29.33
CA VAL A 590 -6.20 -21.57 30.64
C VAL A 590 -6.47 -22.91 31.33
N LYS A 591 -7.73 -23.37 31.37
CA LYS A 591 -8.07 -24.68 31.96
C LYS A 591 -7.41 -25.85 31.22
N GLY A 592 -7.34 -25.79 29.88
CA GLY A 592 -6.72 -26.81 29.07
C GLY A 592 -5.20 -26.91 29.30
N LEU A 593 -4.50 -25.77 29.36
CA LEU A 593 -3.07 -25.73 29.61
C LEU A 593 -2.69 -26.19 31.03
N THR A 594 -3.49 -25.84 32.03
CA THR A 594 -3.24 -26.22 33.43
C THR A 594 -3.55 -27.68 33.72
N ALA A 595 -4.57 -28.27 33.07
CA ALA A 595 -4.91 -29.70 33.22
C ALA A 595 -3.77 -30.64 32.74
N GLY A 596 -2.93 -30.20 31.77
CA GLY A 596 -1.75 -30.92 31.33
C GLY A 596 -0.52 -30.75 32.23
N ALA A 597 -0.49 -29.73 33.09
CA ALA A 597 0.66 -29.37 33.93
C ALA A 597 0.60 -29.98 35.37
N VAL A 598 -0.56 -30.51 35.79
CA VAL A 598 -0.74 -31.08 37.14
C VAL A 598 -0.44 -32.61 37.14
N LYS A 599 0.70 -32.98 36.58
CA LYS A 599 1.34 -34.28 36.83
C LYS A 599 2.77 -34.02 37.31
N GLY A 600 2.87 -33.65 38.58
CA GLY A 600 4.09 -33.53 39.30
C GLY A 600 3.78 -33.57 40.77
#